data_a3285ba366d3b2a184310403162b7d47
#
_entry.id   a3285ba366d3b2a184310403162b7d47
#
_cell.length_a   1.000
_cell.length_b   1.000
_cell.length_c   1.000
_cell.angle_alpha   90.00
_cell.angle_beta   90.00
_cell.angle_gamma   90.00
#
_symmetry.space_group_name_H-M   'P 1'
#
loop_
_entity.id
_entity.type
_entity.pdbx_description
1 polymer ?
#
loop_
_entity_poly.entity_id
_entity_poly.type
_entity_poly.pdbx_seq_one_letter_code
_entity_poly.pdbx_strand_id
1 'polypeptide(L)'
;MLLALSAVAALAQAAPESPYYSRVNTFGFLAGYSNDSSHMLLGVAENRKLLNIGAMYSRRLFQTRAGNLQYDLEILPVALESDPIDHYSMSFTAPVVEGPFTQTLTPVAPCHNSSGAGSYQIGDTTYDYTYSNSCSRRWTIGEGLSPIGLQWNFRTRHKLQPIVLGHGGYMYSTQPIPTTDAGSFNFTFDFGLGLELYRTKSRSIRVDYRYHHISDHYTSAANPGIDNGLATVTYSFGR
;
A
#
# COMPACT_ATOMS: atom_id res chain seq x y z
N MET A 1 -15.68 -10.07 -77.00
CA MET A 1 -14.42 -9.75 -76.31
C MET A 1 -14.73 -9.70 -74.82
N LEU A 2 -14.60 -10.86 -74.10
CA LEU A 2 -14.89 -10.98 -72.68
C LEU A 2 -13.59 -10.71 -71.92
N LEU A 3 -13.56 -9.64 -71.11
CA LEU A 3 -12.50 -9.35 -70.16
C LEU A 3 -12.76 -10.16 -68.89
N ALA A 4 -11.92 -11.19 -68.66
CA ALA A 4 -11.89 -11.91 -67.41
C ALA A 4 -11.14 -11.07 -66.35
N LEU A 5 -11.89 -10.51 -65.38
CA LEU A 5 -11.26 -9.92 -64.17
C LEU A 5 -10.82 -11.08 -63.25
N SER A 6 -9.52 -11.31 -63.25
CA SER A 6 -8.91 -12.20 -62.24
C SER A 6 -8.82 -11.48 -60.91
N ALA A 7 -9.73 -11.76 -60.00
CA ALA A 7 -9.65 -11.32 -58.62
C ALA A 7 -8.52 -12.09 -57.94
N VAL A 8 -7.35 -11.49 -57.81
CA VAL A 8 -6.32 -11.99 -56.92
C VAL A 8 -6.74 -11.73 -55.48
N ALA A 9 -7.35 -12.76 -54.88
CA ALA A 9 -7.55 -12.77 -53.44
C ALA A 9 -6.18 -12.88 -52.74
N ALA A 10 -5.63 -11.74 -52.37
CA ALA A 10 -4.47 -11.69 -51.49
C ALA A 10 -4.91 -12.33 -50.17
N LEU A 11 -4.57 -13.60 -49.97
CA LEU A 11 -4.62 -14.25 -48.66
C LEU A 11 -3.67 -13.46 -47.76
N ALA A 12 -4.23 -12.55 -47.00
CA ALA A 12 -3.50 -11.92 -45.91
C ALA A 12 -3.10 -13.03 -44.93
N GLN A 13 -1.89 -13.56 -45.10
CA GLN A 13 -1.30 -14.45 -44.12
C GLN A 13 -1.28 -13.71 -42.79
N ALA A 14 -2.13 -14.15 -41.84
CA ALA A 14 -2.08 -13.64 -40.49
C ALA A 14 -0.66 -13.75 -39.96
N ALA A 15 -0.07 -12.64 -39.52
CA ALA A 15 1.27 -12.64 -38.97
C ALA A 15 1.34 -13.71 -37.86
N PRO A 16 2.42 -14.53 -37.81
CA PRO A 16 2.53 -15.60 -36.84
C PRO A 16 2.35 -15.03 -35.43
N GLU A 17 1.48 -15.68 -34.67
CA GLU A 17 1.16 -15.22 -33.32
C GLU A 17 2.42 -15.25 -32.44
N SER A 18 2.71 -14.13 -31.75
CA SER A 18 3.88 -14.02 -30.88
C SER A 18 3.95 -15.22 -29.90
N PRO A 19 5.12 -15.87 -29.74
CA PRO A 19 5.28 -16.96 -28.79
C PRO A 19 5.24 -16.50 -27.32
N TYR A 20 5.17 -15.19 -27.09
CA TYR A 20 5.24 -14.60 -25.77
C TYR A 20 3.84 -14.29 -25.21
N TYR A 21 3.64 -14.56 -23.92
CA TYR A 21 2.56 -14.01 -23.13
C TYR A 21 3.07 -12.68 -22.58
N SER A 22 2.92 -11.63 -23.39
CA SER A 22 3.45 -10.28 -23.10
C SER A 22 2.69 -9.27 -23.94
N ARG A 23 2.22 -8.23 -23.29
CA ARG A 23 1.43 -7.15 -23.90
C ARG A 23 2.31 -5.90 -24.05
N VAL A 24 2.02 -5.07 -25.04
CA VAL A 24 2.69 -3.77 -25.19
C VAL A 24 2.11 -2.78 -24.21
N ASN A 25 0.78 -2.73 -24.14
CA ASN A 25 0.04 -1.91 -23.18
C ASN A 25 -0.89 -2.80 -22.37
N THR A 26 -0.93 -2.56 -21.08
CA THR A 26 -1.75 -3.31 -20.13
C THR A 26 -2.47 -2.33 -19.23
N PHE A 27 -3.77 -2.57 -19.03
CA PHE A 27 -4.59 -1.90 -18.04
C PHE A 27 -5.05 -2.93 -17.02
N GLY A 28 -5.32 -2.50 -15.80
CA GLY A 28 -5.80 -3.41 -14.78
C GLY A 28 -6.48 -2.70 -13.62
N PHE A 29 -7.17 -3.50 -12.81
CA PHE A 29 -7.71 -3.10 -11.52
C PHE A 29 -6.98 -3.89 -10.45
N LEU A 30 -6.64 -3.22 -9.35
CA LEU A 30 -5.89 -3.81 -8.25
C LEU A 30 -6.61 -3.59 -6.92
N ALA A 31 -6.40 -4.54 -6.02
CA ALA A 31 -6.73 -4.43 -4.60
C ALA A 31 -5.55 -4.95 -3.79
N GLY A 32 -5.10 -4.18 -2.83
CA GLY A 32 -4.01 -4.52 -1.92
C GLY A 32 -4.47 -4.43 -0.47
N TYR A 33 -4.02 -5.34 0.38
CA TYR A 33 -4.35 -5.36 1.79
C TYR A 33 -3.14 -5.71 2.65
N SER A 34 -3.00 -4.98 3.76
CA SER A 34 -2.10 -5.30 4.86
C SER A 34 -2.89 -5.32 6.17
N ASN A 35 -2.73 -6.39 6.94
CA ASN A 35 -3.42 -6.52 8.23
C ASN A 35 -2.69 -5.83 9.38
N ASP A 36 -1.40 -5.60 9.22
CA ASP A 36 -0.55 -5.04 10.27
C ASP A 36 0.66 -4.32 9.68
N SER A 37 1.16 -3.34 10.41
CA SER A 37 2.48 -2.75 10.21
C SER A 37 3.39 -3.16 11.36
N SER A 38 4.68 -3.25 11.08
CA SER A 38 5.69 -3.61 12.07
C SER A 38 6.98 -2.85 11.79
N HIS A 39 7.84 -2.82 12.78
CA HIS A 39 9.18 -2.24 12.64
C HIS A 39 10.06 -3.18 11.78
N MET A 40 9.97 -3.06 10.44
CA MET A 40 10.73 -3.92 9.52
C MET A 40 12.05 -3.31 9.08
N LEU A 41 12.03 -2.16 8.40
CA LEU A 41 13.23 -1.53 7.83
C LEU A 41 13.35 -0.04 8.21
N LEU A 42 12.34 0.76 7.93
CA LEU A 42 12.37 2.22 8.04
C LEU A 42 11.27 2.77 8.92
N GLY A 43 10.08 2.22 8.84
CA GLY A 43 8.93 2.61 9.64
C GLY A 43 9.00 2.01 11.03
N VAL A 44 8.52 2.76 12.02
CA VAL A 44 8.44 2.34 13.41
C VAL A 44 7.01 2.34 13.96
N ALA A 45 6.03 2.84 13.18
CA ALA A 45 4.63 2.81 13.55
C ALA A 45 4.04 1.42 13.37
N GLU A 46 3.54 0.83 14.45
CA GLU A 46 3.06 -0.54 14.50
C GLU A 46 1.53 -0.62 14.53
N ASN A 47 0.98 -1.79 14.22
CA ASN A 47 -0.45 -2.10 14.28
C ASN A 47 -1.32 -1.20 13.38
N ARG A 48 -0.80 -0.85 12.17
CA ARG A 48 -1.56 -0.15 11.13
C ARG A 48 -2.05 -1.16 10.09
N LYS A 49 -3.26 -0.93 9.61
CA LYS A 49 -3.83 -1.71 8.49
C LYS A 49 -3.91 -0.81 7.26
N LEU A 50 -3.74 -1.41 6.09
CA LEU A 50 -3.82 -0.68 4.83
C LEU A 50 -4.71 -1.44 3.86
N LEU A 51 -5.61 -0.72 3.17
CA LEU A 51 -6.40 -1.24 2.06
C LEU A 51 -6.32 -0.27 0.89
N ASN A 52 -5.79 -0.74 -0.22
CA ASN A 52 -5.67 0.01 -1.47
C ASN A 52 -6.59 -0.58 -2.52
N ILE A 53 -7.36 0.28 -3.22
CA ILE A 53 -8.16 -0.10 -4.39
C ILE A 53 -7.85 0.89 -5.49
N GLY A 54 -7.53 0.38 -6.69
CA GLY A 54 -7.15 1.26 -7.77
C GLY A 54 -7.06 0.62 -9.13
N ALA A 55 -6.43 1.37 -10.03
CA ALA A 55 -6.16 0.97 -11.39
C ALA A 55 -4.67 1.05 -11.68
N MET A 56 -4.21 0.24 -12.63
CA MET A 56 -2.85 0.28 -13.10
C MET A 56 -2.79 0.41 -14.62
N TYR A 57 -1.75 1.06 -15.09
CA TYR A 57 -1.33 1.05 -16.48
C TYR A 57 0.11 0.56 -16.57
N SER A 58 0.36 -0.39 -17.46
CA SER A 58 1.71 -0.89 -17.68
C SER A 58 2.08 -0.85 -19.16
N ARG A 59 3.32 -0.47 -19.44
CA ARG A 59 3.87 -0.42 -20.79
C ARG A 59 5.15 -1.22 -20.86
N ARG A 60 5.19 -2.21 -21.74
CA ARG A 60 6.41 -2.96 -22.02
C ARG A 60 7.47 -2.07 -22.66
N LEU A 61 8.62 -1.94 -21.98
CA LEU A 61 9.78 -1.18 -22.45
C LEU A 61 10.63 -2.01 -23.40
N PHE A 62 10.90 -3.26 -23.02
CA PHE A 62 11.61 -4.20 -23.90
C PHE A 62 11.27 -5.66 -23.58
N GLN A 63 11.55 -6.54 -24.53
CA GLN A 63 11.35 -7.99 -24.46
C GLN A 63 12.65 -8.71 -24.83
N THR A 64 13.02 -9.68 -23.99
CA THR A 64 14.15 -10.59 -24.24
C THR A 64 13.69 -12.06 -24.15
N ARG A 65 14.62 -12.99 -24.36
CA ARG A 65 14.37 -14.42 -24.09
C ARG A 65 14.23 -14.73 -22.59
N ALA A 66 14.91 -13.97 -21.74
CA ALA A 66 14.90 -14.14 -20.28
C ALA A 66 13.64 -13.56 -19.62
N GLY A 67 13.05 -12.51 -20.21
CA GLY A 67 11.90 -11.85 -19.66
C GLY A 67 11.56 -10.55 -20.37
N ASN A 68 10.66 -9.78 -19.79
CA ASN A 68 10.38 -8.42 -20.24
C ASN A 68 10.43 -7.44 -19.07
N LEU A 69 10.82 -6.20 -19.38
CA LEU A 69 10.70 -5.06 -18.49
C LEU A 69 9.47 -4.24 -18.89
N GLN A 70 8.70 -3.87 -17.88
CA GLN A 70 7.54 -3.00 -18.02
C GLN A 70 7.72 -1.77 -17.12
N TYR A 71 7.26 -0.64 -17.60
CA TYR A 71 6.95 0.51 -16.78
C TYR A 71 5.55 0.30 -16.21
N ASP A 72 5.37 0.56 -14.92
CA ASP A 72 4.10 0.47 -14.21
C ASP A 72 3.73 1.82 -13.59
N LEU A 73 2.46 2.20 -13.76
CA LEU A 73 1.82 3.34 -13.11
C LEU A 73 0.64 2.80 -12.31
N GLU A 74 0.53 3.14 -11.02
CA GLU A 74 -0.63 2.79 -10.19
C GLU A 74 -1.34 4.06 -9.71
N ILE A 75 -2.68 4.07 -9.83
CA ILE A 75 -3.58 5.14 -9.35
C ILE A 75 -4.49 4.51 -8.30
N LEU A 76 -4.47 5.03 -7.10
CA LEU A 76 -5.18 4.51 -5.93
C LEU A 76 -6.21 5.56 -5.46
N PRO A 77 -7.39 5.63 -6.08
CA PRO A 77 -8.45 6.56 -5.66
C PRO A 77 -8.99 6.24 -4.28
N VAL A 78 -8.74 5.04 -3.78
CA VAL A 78 -9.08 4.63 -2.41
C VAL A 78 -7.86 4.00 -1.78
N ALA A 79 -7.30 4.70 -0.81
CA ALA A 79 -6.27 4.22 0.10
C ALA A 79 -6.78 4.44 1.53
N LEU A 80 -7.11 3.35 2.22
CA LEU A 80 -7.60 3.39 3.59
C LEU A 80 -6.48 2.95 4.52
N GLU A 81 -6.16 3.80 5.46
CA GLU A 81 -5.23 3.47 6.53
C GLU A 81 -5.97 3.40 7.86
N SER A 82 -5.61 2.47 8.77
CA SER A 82 -6.23 2.33 10.07
C SER A 82 -5.22 2.41 11.19
N ASP A 83 -5.35 3.46 12.00
CA ASP A 83 -4.54 3.72 13.19
C ASP A 83 -5.17 3.16 14.47
N PRO A 84 -4.38 2.66 15.42
CA PRO A 84 -4.82 2.51 16.81
C PRO A 84 -4.99 3.90 17.44
N ILE A 85 -6.02 4.08 18.25
CA ILE A 85 -6.29 5.27 19.04
C ILE A 85 -6.28 4.90 20.50
N ASP A 86 -5.48 5.64 21.26
CA ASP A 86 -5.33 5.52 22.70
C ASP A 86 -6.15 6.62 23.39
N HIS A 87 -7.10 6.21 24.21
CA HIS A 87 -7.91 7.08 25.07
C HIS A 87 -7.41 6.93 26.51
N TYR A 88 -6.56 7.85 26.91
CA TYR A 88 -6.02 7.91 28.27
C TYR A 88 -6.89 8.81 29.15
N SER A 89 -7.14 8.39 30.39
CA SER A 89 -7.82 9.15 31.42
C SER A 89 -7.11 8.98 32.76
N MET A 90 -6.91 10.07 33.49
CA MET A 90 -6.30 10.07 34.83
C MET A 90 -7.06 11.00 35.76
N SER A 91 -7.21 10.58 37.02
CA SER A 91 -7.81 11.39 38.10
C SER A 91 -6.95 11.32 39.36
N PHE A 92 -6.77 12.45 40.02
CA PHE A 92 -6.20 12.49 41.35
C PHE A 92 -7.22 12.09 42.38
N THR A 93 -6.80 11.33 43.39
CA THR A 93 -7.65 10.79 44.45
C THR A 93 -7.29 11.30 45.84
N ALA A 94 -6.00 11.71 46.03
CA ALA A 94 -5.51 12.33 47.28
C ALA A 94 -4.25 13.18 46.95
N PRO A 95 -3.92 14.24 47.74
CA PRO A 95 -4.73 14.82 48.83
C PRO A 95 -5.90 15.65 48.28
N VAL A 96 -5.94 15.89 46.97
CA VAL A 96 -7.03 16.61 46.28
C VAL A 96 -7.68 15.68 45.28
N VAL A 97 -9.01 15.63 45.24
CA VAL A 97 -9.76 14.92 44.20
C VAL A 97 -9.93 15.83 42.99
N GLU A 98 -9.34 15.48 41.87
CA GLU A 98 -9.34 16.30 40.67
C GLU A 98 -9.32 15.43 39.40
N GLY A 99 -9.96 15.90 38.34
CA GLY A 99 -10.08 15.20 37.07
C GLY A 99 -11.49 14.73 36.76
N PRO A 100 -11.71 13.89 35.74
CA PRO A 100 -10.68 13.20 34.93
C PRO A 100 -9.98 14.14 33.94
N PHE A 101 -8.68 14.00 33.84
CA PHE A 101 -7.89 14.56 32.74
C PHE A 101 -7.84 13.55 31.63
N THR A 102 -8.28 13.90 30.43
CA THR A 102 -8.38 12.98 29.29
C THR A 102 -7.47 13.43 28.15
N GLN A 103 -6.85 12.46 27.50
CA GLN A 103 -6.04 12.65 26.29
C GLN A 103 -6.36 11.58 25.26
N THR A 104 -6.42 11.96 24.00
CA THR A 104 -6.57 11.02 22.88
C THR A 104 -5.35 11.14 21.97
N LEU A 105 -4.67 10.03 21.75
CA LEU A 105 -3.42 9.95 20.99
C LEU A 105 -3.51 8.88 19.90
N THR A 106 -2.68 9.02 18.87
CA THR A 106 -2.36 7.95 17.92
C THR A 106 -0.96 7.45 18.27
N PRO A 107 -0.81 6.35 19.04
CA PRO A 107 0.49 5.90 19.51
C PRO A 107 1.31 5.33 18.37
N VAL A 108 2.63 5.39 18.45
CA VAL A 108 3.57 4.71 17.51
C VAL A 108 3.55 3.21 17.76
N ALA A 109 3.61 2.80 19.05
CA ALA A 109 3.52 1.41 19.47
C ALA A 109 2.06 0.88 19.48
N PRO A 110 1.86 -0.44 19.56
CA PRO A 110 0.53 -1.00 19.73
C PRO A 110 -0.17 -0.47 20.98
N CYS A 111 -1.45 -0.15 20.86
CA CYS A 111 -2.27 0.25 22.01
C CYS A 111 -2.75 -0.97 22.80
N HIS A 112 -2.71 -0.88 24.13
CA HIS A 112 -3.20 -1.90 25.04
C HIS A 112 -4.13 -1.30 26.10
N ASN A 113 -5.29 -1.94 26.33
CA ASN A 113 -6.16 -1.56 27.41
C ASN A 113 -5.46 -1.82 28.76
N SER A 114 -5.46 -0.83 29.63
CA SER A 114 -4.90 -0.94 30.97
C SER A 114 -5.61 0.00 31.94
N SER A 115 -5.53 -0.32 33.22
CA SER A 115 -5.99 0.56 34.29
C SER A 115 -5.20 0.27 35.56
N GLY A 116 -5.09 1.26 36.40
CA GLY A 116 -4.33 1.12 37.64
C GLY A 116 -4.42 2.34 38.53
N ALA A 117 -3.68 2.27 39.61
CA ALA A 117 -3.47 3.38 40.54
C ALA A 117 -1.96 3.54 40.78
N GLY A 118 -1.55 4.72 41.12
CA GLY A 118 -0.19 5.04 41.47
C GLY A 118 -0.13 6.27 42.36
N SER A 119 1.08 6.61 42.77
CA SER A 119 1.37 7.86 43.49
C SER A 119 2.66 8.48 42.95
N TYR A 120 2.73 9.80 42.97
CA TYR A 120 3.96 10.53 42.70
C TYR A 120 4.13 11.68 43.69
N GLN A 121 5.36 12.12 43.91
CA GLN A 121 5.68 13.15 44.89
C GLN A 121 6.08 14.44 44.17
N ILE A 122 5.45 15.57 44.61
CA ILE A 122 5.85 16.93 44.20
C ILE A 122 6.21 17.69 45.46
N GLY A 123 7.50 17.99 45.65
CA GLY A 123 7.99 18.55 46.92
C GLY A 123 7.74 17.56 48.05
N ASP A 124 7.09 18.01 49.13
CA ASP A 124 6.75 17.20 50.30
C ASP A 124 5.32 16.59 50.21
N THR A 125 4.64 16.76 49.11
CA THR A 125 3.23 16.30 48.95
C THR A 125 3.20 15.07 48.04
N THR A 126 2.56 14.00 48.52
CA THR A 126 2.26 12.79 47.75
C THR A 126 0.89 12.92 47.10
N TYR A 127 0.84 12.73 45.77
CA TYR A 127 -0.37 12.73 44.97
C TYR A 127 -0.73 11.32 44.56
N ASP A 128 -1.86 10.79 44.99
CA ASP A 128 -2.38 9.52 44.55
C ASP A 128 -3.26 9.73 43.33
N TYR A 129 -3.19 8.86 42.37
CA TYR A 129 -3.96 8.93 41.13
C TYR A 129 -4.44 7.54 40.68
N THR A 130 -5.53 7.54 39.93
CA THR A 130 -5.99 6.40 39.15
C THR A 130 -5.91 6.73 37.67
N TYR A 131 -5.63 5.75 36.84
CA TYR A 131 -5.63 5.91 35.39
C TYR A 131 -6.38 4.77 34.71
N SER A 132 -6.89 5.07 33.52
CA SER A 132 -7.42 4.08 32.59
C SER A 132 -6.99 4.41 31.18
N ASN A 133 -6.64 3.38 30.44
CA ASN A 133 -6.29 3.44 29.04
C ASN A 133 -7.18 2.48 28.25
N SER A 134 -7.87 2.98 27.21
CA SER A 134 -8.71 2.17 26.34
C SER A 134 -8.36 2.41 24.88
N CYS A 135 -8.38 1.34 24.10
CA CYS A 135 -7.98 1.34 22.70
C CYS A 135 -9.18 1.28 21.78
N SER A 136 -9.16 2.10 20.74
CA SER A 136 -10.09 2.03 19.62
C SER A 136 -9.32 2.10 18.29
N ARG A 137 -10.02 2.16 17.14
CA ARG A 137 -9.43 2.33 15.84
C ARG A 137 -10.08 3.46 15.07
N ARG A 138 -9.26 4.20 14.35
CA ARG A 138 -9.68 5.17 13.35
C ARG A 138 -9.34 4.63 11.96
N TRP A 139 -10.21 4.82 10.99
CA TRP A 139 -9.92 4.65 9.57
C TRP A 139 -9.79 6.02 8.91
N THR A 140 -8.68 6.22 8.24
CA THR A 140 -8.38 7.44 7.49
C THR A 140 -8.47 7.13 6.00
N ILE A 141 -9.21 7.95 5.26
CA ILE A 141 -9.34 7.82 3.81
C ILE A 141 -8.26 8.65 3.15
N GLY A 142 -7.67 8.13 2.11
CA GLY A 142 -6.71 8.81 1.27
C GLY A 142 -6.80 8.36 -0.18
N GLU A 143 -5.97 8.98 -0.99
CA GLU A 143 -5.70 8.64 -2.38
C GLU A 143 -4.20 8.55 -2.62
N GLY A 144 -3.78 7.79 -3.60
CA GLY A 144 -2.37 7.60 -3.91
C GLY A 144 -2.09 7.54 -5.40
N LEU A 145 -0.86 7.86 -5.75
CA LEU A 145 -0.34 7.76 -7.10
C LEU A 145 1.09 7.26 -7.03
N SER A 146 1.39 6.19 -7.77
CA SER A 146 2.75 5.69 -7.98
C SER A 146 3.16 5.90 -9.43
N PRO A 147 3.68 7.08 -9.79
CA PRO A 147 4.02 7.44 -11.16
C PRO A 147 5.32 6.77 -11.65
N ILE A 148 6.11 6.22 -10.75
CA ILE A 148 7.39 5.57 -11.06
C ILE A 148 7.28 4.12 -10.61
N GLY A 149 7.15 3.21 -11.58
CA GLY A 149 7.13 1.78 -11.30
C GLY A 149 7.82 0.98 -12.38
N LEU A 150 8.45 -0.10 -11.98
CA LEU A 150 9.08 -1.06 -12.87
C LEU A 150 8.68 -2.48 -12.45
N GLN A 151 8.37 -3.30 -13.46
CA GLN A 151 8.09 -4.72 -13.29
C GLN A 151 8.94 -5.54 -14.26
N TRP A 152 9.58 -6.59 -13.76
CA TRP A 152 10.23 -7.58 -14.57
C TRP A 152 9.47 -8.89 -14.52
N ASN A 153 9.02 -9.38 -15.69
CA ASN A 153 8.40 -10.69 -15.84
C ASN A 153 9.42 -11.68 -16.38
N PHE A 154 9.60 -12.79 -15.67
CA PHE A 154 10.41 -13.91 -16.11
C PHE A 154 9.57 -14.91 -16.92
N ARG A 155 10.23 -15.75 -17.72
CA ARG A 155 9.58 -16.88 -18.43
C ARG A 155 8.41 -16.48 -19.33
N THR A 156 8.51 -15.38 -20.04
CA THR A 156 7.41 -14.77 -20.82
C THR A 156 6.82 -15.63 -21.95
N ARG A 157 7.42 -16.80 -22.24
CA ARG A 157 6.84 -17.82 -23.13
C ARG A 157 5.84 -18.76 -22.41
N HIS A 158 5.70 -18.65 -21.09
CA HIS A 158 4.81 -19.46 -20.28
C HIS A 158 3.66 -18.63 -19.73
N LYS A 159 2.53 -19.30 -19.47
CA LYS A 159 1.35 -18.65 -18.87
C LYS A 159 1.60 -18.18 -17.43
N LEU A 160 2.40 -18.94 -16.67
CA LEU A 160 2.77 -18.58 -15.30
C LEU A 160 4.16 -17.94 -15.33
N GLN A 161 4.22 -16.70 -14.88
CA GLN A 161 5.41 -15.86 -14.90
C GLN A 161 5.72 -15.36 -13.50
N PRO A 162 6.86 -15.74 -12.91
CA PRO A 162 7.39 -15.04 -11.76
C PRO A 162 7.68 -13.58 -12.11
N ILE A 163 7.44 -12.68 -11.15
CA ILE A 163 7.70 -11.25 -11.31
C ILE A 163 8.48 -10.70 -10.13
N VAL A 164 9.22 -9.65 -10.40
CA VAL A 164 9.75 -8.71 -9.41
C VAL A 164 9.26 -7.32 -9.80
N LEU A 165 8.93 -6.50 -8.81
CA LEU A 165 8.39 -5.17 -9.07
C LEU A 165 8.82 -4.19 -7.98
N GLY A 166 8.71 -2.90 -8.28
CA GLY A 166 8.88 -1.83 -7.32
C GLY A 166 8.28 -0.55 -7.83
N HIS A 167 7.73 0.26 -6.93
CA HIS A 167 7.09 1.53 -7.24
C HIS A 167 7.57 2.62 -6.28
N GLY A 168 7.48 3.85 -6.74
CA GLY A 168 7.68 5.06 -5.96
C GLY A 168 6.57 6.05 -6.26
N GLY A 169 6.04 6.67 -5.19
CA GLY A 169 4.90 7.55 -5.34
C GLY A 169 4.59 8.35 -4.08
N TYR A 170 3.33 8.70 -3.93
CA TYR A 170 2.81 9.41 -2.78
C TYR A 170 1.38 8.97 -2.44
N MET A 171 1.00 9.25 -1.21
CA MET A 171 -0.35 9.13 -0.67
C MET A 171 -0.73 10.43 0.01
N TYR A 172 -1.95 10.90 -0.24
CA TYR A 172 -2.56 12.02 0.48
C TYR A 172 -3.78 11.51 1.25
N SER A 173 -3.82 11.81 2.54
CA SER A 173 -4.86 11.34 3.46
C SER A 173 -5.68 12.50 4.05
N THR A 174 -6.93 12.24 4.41
CA THR A 174 -7.84 13.24 5.01
C THR A 174 -7.44 13.66 6.42
N GLN A 175 -6.62 12.86 7.08
CA GLN A 175 -6.07 13.11 8.41
C GLN A 175 -4.58 12.82 8.41
N PRO A 176 -3.79 13.41 9.32
CA PRO A 176 -2.41 13.01 9.52
C PRO A 176 -2.26 11.52 9.82
N ILE A 177 -1.28 10.87 9.21
CA ILE A 177 -0.90 9.48 9.41
C ILE A 177 0.63 9.34 9.52
N PRO A 178 1.16 8.44 10.36
CA PRO A 178 0.45 7.50 11.28
C PRO A 178 0.13 8.09 12.65
N THR A 179 0.53 9.34 12.94
CA THR A 179 0.31 10.02 14.21
C THR A 179 -0.31 11.40 13.97
N THR A 180 -0.91 12.01 15.01
CA THR A 180 -1.59 13.30 14.89
C THR A 180 -0.66 14.48 14.59
N ASP A 181 0.63 14.32 14.83
CA ASP A 181 1.72 15.29 14.57
C ASP A 181 2.54 14.95 13.30
N ALA A 182 2.18 13.89 12.58
CA ALA A 182 2.70 13.55 11.27
C ALA A 182 1.99 14.33 10.14
N GLY A 183 2.38 14.05 8.88
CA GLY A 183 1.81 14.69 7.70
C GLY A 183 0.61 13.96 7.11
N SER A 184 -0.26 14.72 6.42
CA SER A 184 -1.31 14.15 5.54
C SER A 184 -0.77 13.79 4.15
N PHE A 185 0.31 14.43 3.71
CA PHE A 185 1.01 14.09 2.48
C PHE A 185 2.22 13.22 2.81
N ASN A 186 2.26 12.02 2.25
CA ASN A 186 3.29 11.04 2.51
C ASN A 186 3.87 10.51 1.20
N PHE A 187 5.17 10.32 1.15
CA PHE A 187 5.83 9.56 0.10
C PHE A 187 5.65 8.07 0.34
N THR A 188 5.55 7.32 -0.75
CA THR A 188 5.43 5.87 -0.70
C THR A 188 6.48 5.22 -1.60
N PHE A 189 6.98 4.08 -1.18
CA PHE A 189 7.68 3.18 -2.08
C PHE A 189 7.39 1.74 -1.70
N ASP A 190 7.44 0.88 -2.70
CA ASP A 190 7.30 -0.55 -2.50
C ASP A 190 8.26 -1.34 -3.39
N PHE A 191 8.54 -2.56 -2.97
CA PHE A 191 9.20 -3.57 -3.80
C PHE A 191 8.72 -4.95 -3.38
N GLY A 192 8.60 -5.84 -4.36
CA GLY A 192 8.02 -7.14 -4.08
C GLY A 192 8.25 -8.20 -5.14
N LEU A 193 7.68 -9.35 -4.84
CA LEU A 193 7.73 -10.55 -5.66
C LEU A 193 6.32 -11.05 -5.88
N GLY A 194 6.07 -11.68 -7.04
CA GLY A 194 4.75 -12.22 -7.32
C GLY A 194 4.74 -13.21 -8.47
N LEU A 195 3.52 -13.55 -8.83
CA LEU A 195 3.22 -14.43 -9.94
C LEU A 195 2.14 -13.80 -10.82
N GLU A 196 2.36 -13.74 -12.13
CA GLU A 196 1.35 -13.37 -13.10
C GLU A 196 0.90 -14.61 -13.89
N LEU A 197 -0.40 -14.92 -13.83
CA LEU A 197 -1.02 -16.02 -14.55
C LEU A 197 -1.84 -15.52 -15.73
N TYR A 198 -1.37 -15.77 -16.93
CA TYR A 198 -2.07 -15.47 -18.17
C TYR A 198 -3.16 -16.51 -18.47
N ARG A 199 -4.41 -16.09 -18.48
CA ARG A 199 -5.51 -16.93 -18.99
C ARG A 199 -5.50 -16.97 -20.53
N THR A 200 -5.28 -15.81 -21.13
CA THR A 200 -5.08 -15.63 -22.57
C THR A 200 -3.90 -14.66 -22.77
N LYS A 201 -3.46 -14.42 -24.00
CA LYS A 201 -2.45 -13.39 -24.28
C LYS A 201 -2.91 -11.98 -23.91
N SER A 202 -4.21 -11.75 -23.87
CA SER A 202 -4.80 -10.43 -23.56
C SER A 202 -5.29 -10.27 -22.12
N ARG A 203 -5.30 -11.31 -21.28
CA ARG A 203 -5.85 -11.26 -19.91
C ARG A 203 -5.00 -12.05 -18.93
N SER A 204 -4.72 -11.49 -17.75
CA SER A 204 -3.98 -12.15 -16.68
C SER A 204 -4.51 -11.76 -15.31
N ILE A 205 -4.13 -12.55 -14.32
CA ILE A 205 -4.27 -12.24 -12.90
C ILE A 205 -2.86 -12.22 -12.33
N ARG A 206 -2.50 -11.17 -11.61
CA ARG A 206 -1.26 -11.05 -10.86
C ARG A 206 -1.57 -11.13 -9.36
N VAL A 207 -0.77 -11.86 -8.63
CA VAL A 207 -0.75 -11.87 -7.15
C VAL A 207 0.67 -11.59 -6.74
N ASP A 208 0.86 -10.60 -5.90
CA ASP A 208 2.17 -10.19 -5.40
C ASP A 208 2.13 -9.84 -3.91
N TYR A 209 3.30 -9.93 -3.27
CA TYR A 209 3.53 -9.50 -1.91
C TYR A 209 4.68 -8.50 -1.92
N ARG A 210 4.42 -7.32 -1.31
CA ARG A 210 5.34 -6.18 -1.32
C ARG A 210 5.70 -5.76 0.09
N TYR A 211 6.94 -5.43 0.32
CA TYR A 211 7.28 -4.46 1.33
C TYR A 211 6.79 -3.10 0.86
N HIS A 212 6.01 -2.40 1.66
CA HIS A 212 5.46 -1.08 1.34
C HIS A 212 5.75 -0.13 2.50
N HIS A 213 6.36 1.02 2.19
CA HIS A 213 6.73 2.06 3.13
C HIS A 213 5.95 3.35 2.86
N ILE A 214 5.49 4.00 3.93
CA ILE A 214 4.83 5.30 3.92
C ILE A 214 5.56 6.22 4.89
N SER A 215 5.90 7.46 4.47
CA SER A 215 6.60 8.42 5.32
C SER A 215 6.44 9.83 4.78
N ASP A 216 6.32 10.83 5.64
CA ASP A 216 6.27 12.23 5.25
C ASP A 216 7.65 12.86 5.02
N HIS A 217 8.71 12.08 5.13
CA HIS A 217 10.09 12.52 4.93
C HIS A 217 10.48 13.74 5.79
N TYR A 218 10.01 13.80 7.05
CA TYR A 218 10.23 14.92 8.00
C TYR A 218 9.73 16.27 7.50
N THR A 219 8.67 16.30 6.69
CA THR A 219 7.98 17.53 6.29
C THR A 219 7.04 18.07 7.38
N SER A 220 6.76 17.27 8.40
CA SER A 220 5.98 17.61 9.59
C SER A 220 6.78 17.39 10.88
N ALA A 221 6.14 17.60 12.04
CA ALA A 221 6.81 17.55 13.35
C ALA A 221 7.28 16.15 13.73
N ALA A 222 6.57 15.09 13.26
CA ALA A 222 6.93 13.71 13.49
C ALA A 222 6.87 12.89 12.19
N ASN A 223 7.81 11.96 12.04
CA ASN A 223 7.83 11.03 10.92
C ASN A 223 8.19 9.60 11.41
N PRO A 224 7.29 8.92 12.13
CA PRO A 224 7.55 7.55 12.57
C PRO A 224 7.56 6.54 11.41
N GLY A 225 6.96 6.90 10.25
CA GLY A 225 6.84 6.02 9.09
C GLY A 225 6.04 4.74 9.36
N ILE A 226 5.52 4.13 8.31
CA ILE A 226 4.77 2.86 8.35
C ILE A 226 5.44 1.87 7.42
N ASP A 227 5.74 0.67 7.91
CA ASP A 227 6.20 -0.47 7.10
C ASP A 227 5.12 -1.55 7.07
N ASN A 228 4.60 -1.84 5.89
CA ASN A 228 3.57 -2.85 5.68
C ASN A 228 4.06 -4.00 4.79
N GLY A 229 3.66 -5.23 5.12
CA GLY A 229 3.62 -6.32 4.17
C GLY A 229 2.29 -6.27 3.40
N LEU A 230 2.30 -5.82 2.14
CA LEU A 230 1.11 -5.61 1.33
C LEU A 230 0.90 -6.78 0.35
N ALA A 231 -0.18 -7.54 0.53
CA ALA A 231 -0.63 -8.54 -0.43
C ALA A 231 -1.54 -7.89 -1.48
N THR A 232 -1.22 -8.02 -2.76
CA THR A 232 -1.95 -7.38 -3.85
C THR A 232 -2.44 -8.39 -4.88
N VAL A 233 -3.66 -8.20 -5.34
CA VAL A 233 -4.25 -8.93 -6.48
C VAL A 233 -4.59 -7.92 -7.57
N THR A 234 -4.16 -8.21 -8.80
CA THR A 234 -4.44 -7.37 -9.97
C THR A 234 -5.05 -8.21 -11.09
N TYR A 235 -6.19 -7.78 -11.60
CA TYR A 235 -6.74 -8.30 -12.86
C TYR A 235 -6.36 -7.36 -13.99
N SER A 236 -5.72 -7.89 -15.04
CA SER A 236 -5.18 -7.07 -16.12
C SER A 236 -5.62 -7.56 -17.50
N PHE A 237 -5.76 -6.60 -18.41
CA PHE A 237 -6.11 -6.80 -19.80
C PHE A 237 -5.33 -5.83 -20.70
N GLY A 238 -5.13 -6.21 -21.98
CA GLY A 238 -4.37 -5.38 -22.91
C GLY A 238 -3.99 -6.11 -24.19
N ARG A 239 -3.15 -5.43 -24.98
CA ARG A 239 -2.66 -5.91 -26.27
C ARG A 239 -1.14 -5.74 -26.38
#